data_9d6004155191de9c5b2771b8348a52d7
#
_entry.id   9d6004155191de9c5b2771b8348a52d7
#
_cell.length_a   1.000
_cell.length_b   1.000
_cell.length_c   1.000
_cell.angle_alpha   90.00
_cell.angle_beta   90.00
_cell.angle_gamma   90.00
#
_symmetry.space_group_name_H-M   'P 1'
#
loop_
_entity.id
_entity.type
_entity.pdbx_description
1 polymer ?
#
loop_
_entity_poly.entity_id
_entity_poly.type
_entity_poly.pdbx_seq_one_letter_code
_entity_poly.pdbx_strand_id
1 'polypeptide(L)'
;MKIHLLSAGMKSPNGRATLFPIIRYHSALKKAGYPIRWFRSPSPACLAGQVLCVELKYLTHLRRFSQAEAIAFLDKLSQKVPSLWLFDNSDSTALALPQILPKVDLYIKNQLLLDRRKYLRHFEGSTLFTDFYANTHPGEFSSELEGSWKRGSVDDPQWLGKLAVAWNSGLSDYSPDGPSRLRRAKKATRFLPRALHAAFFQPPRALG
;
A
#
# COMPACT_ATOMS: atom_id res chain seq x y z
N MET A 1 -17.45 9.78 -2.11
CA MET A 1 -16.38 9.83 -1.07
C MET A 1 -15.06 10.17 -1.75
N LYS A 2 -14.40 11.30 -1.38
CA LYS A 2 -13.11 11.73 -1.96
C LYS A 2 -11.96 11.00 -1.28
N ILE A 3 -11.22 10.17 -2.02
CA ILE A 3 -10.06 9.43 -1.50
C ILE A 3 -8.77 10.09 -2.00
N HIS A 4 -7.90 10.47 -1.10
CA HIS A 4 -6.58 10.97 -1.41
C HIS A 4 -5.55 9.89 -1.08
N LEU A 5 -4.68 9.58 -2.04
CA LEU A 5 -3.65 8.55 -1.91
C LEU A 5 -2.27 9.21 -1.81
N LEU A 6 -1.61 9.04 -0.67
CA LEU A 6 -0.23 9.44 -0.46
C LEU A 6 0.69 8.26 -0.77
N SER A 7 1.44 8.33 -1.87
CA SER A 7 2.18 7.20 -2.40
C SER A 7 3.56 7.57 -2.93
N ALA A 8 4.51 6.63 -2.84
CA ALA A 8 5.82 6.72 -3.47
C ALA A 8 5.76 6.62 -5.00
N GLY A 9 4.67 6.11 -5.54
CA GLY A 9 4.47 5.93 -6.96
C GLY A 9 4.91 4.58 -7.51
N MET A 10 5.00 4.49 -8.83
CA MET A 10 5.20 3.25 -9.56
C MET A 10 6.68 2.82 -9.67
N LYS A 11 7.55 3.26 -8.77
CA LYS A 11 8.99 2.96 -8.86
C LYS A 11 9.34 1.52 -8.47
N SER A 12 8.58 0.90 -7.58
CA SER A 12 8.76 -0.50 -7.15
C SER A 12 7.72 -1.42 -7.79
N PRO A 13 7.96 -2.74 -7.88
CA PRO A 13 6.96 -3.71 -8.32
C PRO A 13 5.66 -3.61 -7.51
N ASN A 14 5.76 -3.57 -6.19
CA ASN A 14 4.61 -3.49 -5.29
C ASN A 14 3.85 -2.16 -5.45
N GLY A 15 4.56 -1.03 -5.62
CA GLY A 15 3.93 0.25 -5.91
C GLY A 15 3.17 0.22 -7.25
N ARG A 16 3.71 -0.46 -8.27
CA ARG A 16 3.00 -0.67 -9.55
C ARG A 16 1.76 -1.53 -9.36
N ALA A 17 1.89 -2.66 -8.68
CA ALA A 17 0.77 -3.57 -8.41
C ALA A 17 -0.35 -2.86 -7.63
N THR A 18 -0.01 -2.02 -6.67
CA THR A 18 -0.95 -1.22 -5.90
C THR A 18 -1.66 -0.16 -6.74
N LEU A 19 -0.90 0.58 -7.54
CA LEU A 19 -1.44 1.73 -8.29
C LEU A 19 -2.10 1.35 -9.61
N PHE A 20 -1.70 0.22 -10.21
CA PHE A 20 -2.20 -0.18 -11.52
C PHE A 20 -3.73 -0.28 -11.57
N PRO A 21 -4.42 -1.00 -10.68
CA PRO A 21 -5.88 -1.07 -10.71
C PRO A 21 -6.53 0.30 -10.49
N ILE A 22 -5.99 1.12 -9.60
CA ILE A 22 -6.49 2.48 -9.35
C ILE A 22 -6.41 3.33 -10.62
N ILE A 23 -5.28 3.28 -11.33
CA ILE A 23 -5.08 4.03 -12.58
C ILE A 23 -5.97 3.45 -13.68
N ARG A 24 -6.00 2.12 -13.83
CA ARG A 24 -6.76 1.41 -14.84
C ARG A 24 -8.26 1.71 -14.76
N TYR A 25 -8.79 1.69 -13.54
CA TYR A 25 -10.21 1.86 -13.28
C TYR A 25 -10.58 3.26 -12.76
N HIS A 26 -9.71 4.25 -12.91
CA HIS A 26 -9.90 5.61 -12.39
C HIS A 26 -11.25 6.21 -12.79
N SER A 27 -11.62 6.11 -14.07
CA SER A 27 -12.88 6.65 -14.59
C SER A 27 -14.10 5.93 -14.02
N ALA A 28 -14.03 4.60 -13.89
CA ALA A 28 -15.10 3.79 -13.30
C ALA A 28 -15.27 4.12 -11.80
N LEU A 29 -14.18 4.20 -11.07
CA LEU A 29 -14.17 4.59 -9.65
C LEU A 29 -14.79 5.99 -9.46
N LYS A 30 -14.41 6.94 -10.30
CA LYS A 30 -14.99 8.29 -10.26
C LYS A 30 -16.49 8.29 -10.53
N LYS A 31 -16.97 7.52 -11.55
CA LYS A 31 -18.40 7.36 -11.86
C LYS A 31 -19.16 6.69 -10.71
N ALA A 32 -18.53 5.74 -10.01
CA ALA A 32 -19.10 5.07 -8.84
C ALA A 32 -19.08 5.94 -7.57
N GLY A 33 -18.65 7.21 -7.64
CA GLY A 33 -18.63 8.10 -6.48
C GLY A 33 -17.37 8.05 -5.64
N TYR A 34 -16.30 7.40 -6.13
CA TYR A 34 -15.00 7.26 -5.46
C TYR A 34 -13.89 7.96 -6.25
N PRO A 35 -13.87 9.29 -6.40
CA PRO A 35 -12.77 9.99 -7.04
C PRO A 35 -11.50 9.86 -6.21
N ILE A 36 -10.44 9.32 -6.83
CA ILE A 36 -9.13 9.15 -6.19
C ILE A 36 -8.15 10.19 -6.75
N ARG A 37 -7.46 10.92 -5.85
CA ARG A 37 -6.37 11.82 -6.21
C ARG A 37 -5.07 11.34 -5.59
N TRP A 38 -4.00 11.38 -6.37
CA TRP A 38 -2.70 10.92 -5.94
C TRP A 38 -1.78 12.09 -5.59
N PHE A 39 -1.07 11.95 -4.46
CA PHE A 39 -0.12 12.93 -3.92
C PHE A 39 1.21 12.26 -3.60
N ARG A 40 2.27 13.05 -3.66
CA ARG A 40 3.63 12.64 -3.27
C ARG A 40 4.12 13.33 -1.99
N SER A 41 3.33 14.24 -1.46
CA SER A 41 3.61 14.95 -0.21
C SER A 41 2.30 15.25 0.51
N PRO A 42 2.32 15.36 1.85
CA PRO A 42 1.15 15.68 2.66
C PRO A 42 0.87 17.19 2.66
N SER A 43 0.65 17.76 1.47
CA SER A 43 0.26 19.17 1.31
C SER A 43 -1.16 19.43 1.84
N PRO A 44 -1.56 20.69 2.08
CA PRO A 44 -2.94 21.03 2.45
C PRO A 44 -3.98 20.42 1.50
N ALA A 45 -3.69 20.42 0.18
CA ALA A 45 -4.55 19.80 -0.82
C ALA A 45 -4.64 18.25 -0.65
N CYS A 46 -3.58 17.60 -0.17
CA CYS A 46 -3.58 16.17 0.15
C CYS A 46 -4.46 15.88 1.38
N LEU A 47 -4.41 16.74 2.39
CA LEU A 47 -5.14 16.57 3.64
C LEU A 47 -6.63 16.96 3.54
N ALA A 48 -7.05 17.62 2.45
CA ALA A 48 -8.44 18.05 2.22
C ALA A 48 -9.37 16.94 1.69
N GLY A 49 -8.93 15.67 1.68
CA GLY A 49 -9.76 14.50 1.34
C GLY A 49 -10.66 14.07 2.48
N GLN A 50 -11.74 13.36 2.16
CA GLN A 50 -12.56 12.68 3.18
C GLN A 50 -11.83 11.47 3.76
N VAL A 51 -11.00 10.83 2.93
CA VAL A 51 -10.13 9.72 3.30
C VAL A 51 -8.73 10.03 2.80
N LEU A 52 -7.74 9.87 3.68
CA LEU A 52 -6.33 9.81 3.30
C LEU A 52 -5.84 8.37 3.41
N CYS A 53 -5.51 7.76 2.28
CA CYS A 53 -4.88 6.45 2.23
C CYS A 53 -3.36 6.64 2.08
N VAL A 54 -2.58 6.14 3.02
CA VAL A 54 -1.11 6.19 2.98
C VAL A 54 -0.58 4.83 2.56
N GLU A 55 0.20 4.80 1.48
CA GLU A 55 0.88 3.59 1.03
C GLU A 55 2.13 3.32 1.87
N LEU A 56 2.35 2.08 2.30
CA LEU A 56 3.52 1.69 3.08
C LEU A 56 4.85 2.08 2.41
N LYS A 57 4.95 1.91 1.07
CA LYS A 57 6.15 2.29 0.32
C LYS A 57 6.45 3.79 0.32
N TYR A 58 5.45 4.64 0.59
CA TYR A 58 5.69 6.05 0.85
C TYR A 58 6.56 6.23 2.10
N LEU A 59 6.28 5.50 3.16
CA LEU A 59 7.00 5.56 4.43
C LEU A 59 8.41 4.95 4.30
N THR A 60 8.50 3.74 3.73
CA THR A 60 9.74 2.96 3.69
C THR A 60 10.69 3.36 2.57
N HIS A 61 10.20 3.65 1.36
CA HIS A 61 11.03 3.89 0.19
C HIS A 61 11.21 5.36 -0.17
N LEU A 62 10.15 6.18 -0.02
CA LEU A 62 10.25 7.60 -0.35
C LEU A 62 10.77 8.40 0.82
N ARG A 63 10.19 8.22 2.01
CA ARG A 63 10.60 8.94 3.22
C ARG A 63 11.74 8.28 3.97
N ARG A 64 11.91 6.96 3.80
CA ARG A 64 12.91 6.13 4.49
C ARG A 64 12.83 6.28 6.01
N PHE A 65 11.60 6.38 6.51
CA PHE A 65 11.35 6.48 7.94
C PHE A 65 11.78 5.19 8.66
N SER A 66 12.31 5.32 9.85
CA SER A 66 12.30 4.26 10.86
C SER A 66 10.86 3.90 11.21
N GLN A 67 10.67 2.76 11.87
CA GLN A 67 9.32 2.34 12.29
C GLN A 67 8.68 3.37 13.24
N ALA A 68 9.45 3.89 14.20
CA ALA A 68 8.97 4.90 15.14
C ALA A 68 8.57 6.21 14.45
N GLU A 69 9.38 6.68 13.49
CA GLU A 69 9.05 7.89 12.69
C GLU A 69 7.79 7.69 11.84
N ALA A 70 7.61 6.49 11.27
CA ALA A 70 6.41 6.17 10.49
C ALA A 70 5.15 6.17 11.36
N ILE A 71 5.21 5.58 12.57
CA ILE A 71 4.11 5.60 13.53
C ILE A 71 3.78 7.04 13.94
N ALA A 72 4.79 7.83 14.33
CA ALA A 72 4.59 9.24 14.70
C ALA A 72 4.03 10.09 13.55
N PHE A 73 4.46 9.82 12.31
CA PHE A 73 3.95 10.49 11.13
C PHE A 73 2.48 10.15 10.88
N LEU A 74 2.10 8.88 10.97
CA LEU A 74 0.71 8.43 10.78
C LEU A 74 -0.20 8.95 11.91
N ASP A 75 0.29 8.98 13.15
CA ASP A 75 -0.45 9.56 14.28
C ASP A 75 -0.74 11.05 14.06
N LYS A 76 0.24 11.82 13.58
CA LYS A 76 0.03 13.24 13.21
C LYS A 76 -0.96 13.39 12.04
N LEU A 77 -1.01 12.46 11.11
CA LEU A 77 -1.97 12.51 10.01
C LEU A 77 -3.38 12.17 10.48
N SER A 78 -3.55 11.19 11.38
CA SER A 78 -4.86 10.80 11.91
C SER A 78 -5.59 11.95 12.60
N GLN A 79 -4.83 12.90 13.18
CA GLN A 79 -5.38 14.11 13.82
C GLN A 79 -5.78 15.22 12.81
N LYS A 80 -5.39 15.09 11.53
CA LYS A 80 -5.57 16.14 10.51
C LYS A 80 -6.56 15.76 9.40
N VAL A 81 -7.01 14.53 9.35
CA VAL A 81 -7.91 14.03 8.31
C VAL A 81 -9.12 13.35 8.92
N PRO A 82 -10.30 13.42 8.29
CA PRO A 82 -11.51 12.78 8.81
C PRO A 82 -11.38 11.26 8.92
N SER A 83 -10.65 10.62 7.97
CA SER A 83 -10.41 9.19 8.00
C SER A 83 -9.02 8.89 7.43
N LEU A 84 -8.25 8.06 8.14
CA LEU A 84 -6.93 7.62 7.77
C LEU A 84 -6.92 6.12 7.48
N TRP A 85 -6.45 5.75 6.28
CA TRP A 85 -6.24 4.36 5.88
C TRP A 85 -4.75 4.11 5.67
N LEU A 86 -4.26 2.94 6.07
CA LEU A 86 -2.93 2.47 5.73
C LEU A 86 -3.04 1.35 4.70
N PHE A 87 -2.34 1.49 3.57
CA PHE A 87 -2.21 0.44 2.58
C PHE A 87 -0.84 -0.23 2.70
N ASP A 88 -0.82 -1.36 3.38
CA ASP A 88 0.36 -2.22 3.52
C ASP A 88 0.48 -3.14 2.30
N ASN A 89 1.27 -2.71 1.33
CA ASN A 89 1.57 -3.43 0.10
C ASN A 89 2.89 -4.23 0.18
N SER A 90 3.28 -4.65 1.37
CA SER A 90 4.37 -5.62 1.54
C SER A 90 3.94 -7.02 1.12
N ASP A 91 4.90 -7.84 0.71
CA ASP A 91 4.65 -9.17 0.13
C ASP A 91 4.29 -10.25 1.17
N SER A 92 4.51 -9.98 2.45
CA SER A 92 4.21 -10.90 3.55
C SER A 92 2.76 -10.80 4.00
N THR A 93 2.22 -11.89 4.57
CA THR A 93 0.94 -11.87 5.30
C THR A 93 1.04 -11.16 6.65
N ALA A 94 2.24 -10.98 7.22
CA ALA A 94 2.43 -10.26 8.46
C ALA A 94 2.18 -8.75 8.30
N LEU A 95 1.64 -8.12 9.33
CA LEU A 95 1.39 -6.67 9.35
C LEU A 95 2.70 -5.92 9.56
N ALA A 96 2.97 -4.91 8.73
CA ALA A 96 4.19 -4.11 8.85
C ALA A 96 4.15 -3.14 10.04
N LEU A 97 2.97 -2.64 10.38
CA LEU A 97 2.75 -1.66 11.45
C LEU A 97 1.47 -1.97 12.24
N PRO A 98 1.38 -3.11 12.97
CA PRO A 98 0.19 -3.42 13.76
C PRO A 98 -0.10 -2.35 14.83
N GLN A 99 0.92 -1.69 15.36
CA GLN A 99 0.82 -0.65 16.39
C GLN A 99 0.02 0.58 15.93
N ILE A 100 -0.18 0.76 14.62
CA ILE A 100 -0.96 1.90 14.10
C ILE A 100 -2.46 1.62 14.04
N LEU A 101 -2.89 0.37 14.25
CA LEU A 101 -4.30 -0.01 14.17
C LEU A 101 -5.24 0.85 15.03
N PRO A 102 -4.88 1.26 16.26
CA PRO A 102 -5.70 2.20 17.03
C PRO A 102 -5.95 3.54 16.33
N LYS A 103 -5.02 3.99 15.46
CA LYS A 103 -4.99 5.34 14.86
C LYS A 103 -5.50 5.38 13.43
N VAL A 104 -5.71 4.24 12.78
CA VAL A 104 -6.29 4.16 11.43
C VAL A 104 -7.71 3.62 11.50
N ASP A 105 -8.53 4.02 10.54
CA ASP A 105 -9.88 3.47 10.39
C ASP A 105 -9.87 2.16 9.61
N LEU A 106 -8.90 2.02 8.69
CA LEU A 106 -8.74 0.83 7.87
C LEU A 106 -7.25 0.52 7.64
N TYR A 107 -6.88 -0.73 7.83
CA TYR A 107 -5.59 -1.30 7.50
C TYR A 107 -5.77 -2.27 6.33
N ILE A 108 -5.35 -1.86 5.15
CA ILE A 108 -5.55 -2.60 3.91
C ILE A 108 -4.27 -3.36 3.58
N LYS A 109 -4.38 -4.64 3.26
CA LYS A 109 -3.25 -5.48 2.90
C LYS A 109 -3.55 -6.37 1.70
N ASN A 110 -2.54 -6.63 0.86
CA ASN A 110 -2.70 -7.51 -0.31
C ASN A 110 -3.02 -8.95 0.08
N GLN A 111 -2.49 -9.41 1.22
CA GLN A 111 -2.64 -10.77 1.71
C GLN A 111 -2.87 -10.74 3.21
N LEU A 112 -3.94 -11.36 3.66
CA LEU A 112 -4.23 -11.55 5.07
C LEU A 112 -4.41 -13.03 5.38
N LEU A 113 -4.08 -13.43 6.61
CA LEU A 113 -4.41 -14.74 7.12
C LEU A 113 -5.93 -14.93 7.13
N LEU A 114 -6.41 -16.10 6.72
CA LEU A 114 -7.84 -16.44 6.74
C LEU A 114 -8.38 -16.36 8.17
N ASP A 115 -7.69 -17.01 9.11
CA ASP A 115 -7.97 -16.85 10.53
C ASP A 115 -7.24 -15.62 11.08
N ARG A 116 -7.94 -14.50 11.19
CA ARG A 116 -7.42 -13.22 11.67
C ARG A 116 -6.96 -13.25 13.11
N ARG A 117 -7.47 -14.15 13.94
CA ARG A 117 -7.06 -14.31 15.34
C ARG A 117 -5.59 -14.69 15.47
N LYS A 118 -5.01 -15.28 14.43
CA LYS A 118 -3.56 -15.55 14.39
C LYS A 118 -2.70 -14.30 14.48
N TYR A 119 -3.21 -13.11 14.16
CA TYR A 119 -2.48 -11.86 14.36
C TYR A 119 -2.34 -11.44 15.83
N LEU A 120 -3.07 -12.07 16.74
CA LEU A 120 -2.97 -11.81 18.18
C LEU A 120 -1.77 -12.53 18.81
N ARG A 121 -1.16 -13.46 18.13
CA ARG A 121 0.02 -14.19 18.64
C ARG A 121 1.31 -13.61 18.07
N HIS A 122 2.37 -13.74 18.85
CA HIS A 122 3.72 -13.47 18.38
C HIS A 122 4.17 -14.58 17.42
N PHE A 123 4.93 -14.20 16.37
CA PHE A 123 5.60 -15.10 15.45
C PHE A 123 7.11 -14.86 15.53
N GLU A 124 7.89 -15.93 15.66
CA GLU A 124 9.34 -15.84 15.53
C GLU A 124 9.72 -15.38 14.11
N GLY A 125 10.63 -14.39 14.00
CA GLY A 125 11.00 -13.82 12.72
C GLY A 125 9.86 -13.13 11.96
N SER A 126 8.76 -12.81 12.65
CA SER A 126 7.67 -11.93 12.19
C SER A 126 6.74 -12.43 11.09
N THR A 127 6.82 -13.66 10.65
CA THR A 127 5.89 -14.27 9.67
C THR A 127 5.54 -15.71 10.05
N LEU A 128 4.42 -16.25 9.54
CA LEU A 128 4.09 -17.67 9.71
C LEU A 128 5.19 -18.60 9.16
N PHE A 129 5.78 -18.19 8.05
CA PHE A 129 6.84 -18.93 7.40
C PHE A 129 8.11 -18.96 8.27
N THR A 130 8.56 -17.81 8.76
CA THR A 130 9.75 -17.72 9.65
C THR A 130 9.49 -18.40 10.99
N ASP A 131 8.29 -18.27 11.55
CA ASP A 131 7.85 -18.97 12.76
C ASP A 131 7.93 -20.50 12.60
N PHE A 132 7.50 -21.03 11.46
CA PHE A 132 7.62 -22.45 11.17
C PHE A 132 9.09 -22.91 11.18
N TYR A 133 9.97 -22.20 10.45
CA TYR A 133 11.38 -22.58 10.39
C TYR A 133 12.11 -22.39 11.73
N ALA A 134 11.83 -21.34 12.47
CA ALA A 134 12.42 -21.11 13.79
C ALA A 134 12.10 -22.25 14.76
N ASN A 135 10.86 -22.77 14.69
CA ASN A 135 10.42 -23.85 15.58
C ASN A 135 10.82 -25.24 15.10
N THR A 136 10.97 -25.46 13.79
CA THR A 136 11.32 -26.80 13.23
C THR A 136 12.81 -26.98 12.98
N HIS A 137 13.55 -25.89 12.75
CA HIS A 137 14.98 -25.87 12.44
C HIS A 137 15.71 -24.78 13.23
N PRO A 138 15.69 -24.81 14.58
CA PRO A 138 16.18 -23.71 15.41
C PRO A 138 17.68 -23.43 15.25
N GLY A 139 18.47 -24.41 14.82
CA GLY A 139 19.91 -24.25 14.58
C GLY A 139 20.26 -23.59 13.24
N GLU A 140 19.31 -23.54 12.31
CA GLU A 140 19.52 -23.00 10.95
C GLU A 140 18.88 -21.62 10.77
N PHE A 141 17.97 -21.26 11.67
CA PHE A 141 17.26 -19.98 11.61
C PHE A 141 18.13 -18.87 12.18
N SER A 142 18.52 -17.91 11.35
CA SER A 142 19.18 -16.69 11.81
C SER A 142 18.18 -15.55 11.84
N SER A 143 18.11 -14.84 12.97
CA SER A 143 17.28 -13.63 13.15
C SER A 143 17.70 -12.45 12.27
N GLU A 144 18.84 -12.56 11.57
CA GLU A 144 19.36 -11.53 10.66
C GLU A 144 18.50 -11.35 9.39
N LEU A 145 17.56 -12.26 9.12
CA LEU A 145 16.54 -12.09 8.06
C LEU A 145 15.46 -11.05 8.45
N GLU A 146 15.56 -10.46 9.62
CA GLU A 146 14.66 -9.38 10.04
C GLU A 146 14.88 -8.13 9.18
N GLY A 147 13.90 -7.82 8.36
CA GLY A 147 13.85 -6.52 7.67
C GLY A 147 13.92 -5.37 8.68
N SER A 148 14.25 -4.17 8.22
CA SER A 148 14.48 -2.96 9.05
C SER A 148 13.31 -2.55 9.98
N TRP A 149 12.14 -3.16 9.83
CA TRP A 149 10.96 -2.93 10.66
C TRP A 149 10.53 -4.22 11.36
N LYS A 150 10.49 -4.19 12.69
CA LYS A 150 9.97 -5.30 13.47
C LYS A 150 8.46 -5.40 13.24
N ARG A 151 8.04 -6.52 12.71
CA ARG A 151 6.62 -6.85 12.59
C ARG A 151 6.15 -7.36 13.93
N GLY A 152 4.95 -7.06 14.31
CA GLY A 152 4.43 -7.43 15.63
C GLY A 152 3.06 -8.10 15.55
N SER A 153 2.60 -8.55 16.70
CA SER A 153 1.22 -8.97 16.93
C SER A 153 0.29 -7.76 17.08
N VAL A 154 -0.99 -8.01 16.95
CA VAL A 154 -2.05 -7.07 17.31
C VAL A 154 -2.35 -7.22 18.80
N ASP A 155 -2.26 -6.14 19.54
CA ASP A 155 -2.37 -6.19 21.01
C ASP A 155 -3.81 -6.38 21.51
N ASP A 156 -4.81 -5.97 20.71
CA ASP A 156 -6.21 -5.99 21.09
C ASP A 156 -7.09 -6.60 19.97
N PRO A 157 -7.87 -7.65 20.28
CA PRO A 157 -8.76 -8.30 19.31
C PRO A 157 -9.73 -7.35 18.58
N GLN A 158 -10.15 -6.25 19.20
CA GLN A 158 -11.08 -5.29 18.59
C GLN A 158 -10.50 -4.69 17.30
N TRP A 159 -9.18 -4.57 17.15
CA TRP A 159 -8.54 -4.00 15.98
C TRP A 159 -8.55 -4.92 14.76
N LEU A 160 -8.84 -6.22 14.93
CA LEU A 160 -8.92 -7.16 13.81
C LEU A 160 -10.01 -6.78 12.81
N GLY A 161 -11.07 -6.13 13.28
CA GLY A 161 -12.15 -5.62 12.42
C GLY A 161 -11.72 -4.54 11.43
N LYS A 162 -10.58 -3.87 11.67
CA LYS A 162 -10.02 -2.85 10.77
C LYS A 162 -9.18 -3.44 9.64
N LEU A 163 -8.93 -4.75 9.64
CA LEU A 163 -8.11 -5.41 8.61
C LEU A 163 -8.96 -5.72 7.38
N ALA A 164 -8.58 -5.17 6.23
CA ALA A 164 -9.22 -5.43 4.95
C ALA A 164 -8.23 -6.01 3.93
N VAL A 165 -8.73 -6.91 3.08
CA VAL A 165 -7.97 -7.44 1.94
C VAL A 165 -8.13 -6.49 0.76
N ALA A 166 -7.00 -6.15 0.13
CA ALA A 166 -6.97 -5.45 -1.15
C ALA A 166 -6.95 -6.47 -2.32
N TRP A 167 -6.64 -5.96 -3.48
CA TRP A 167 -6.38 -6.79 -4.66
C TRP A 167 -5.00 -7.43 -4.61
N ASN A 168 -4.88 -8.57 -5.27
CA ASN A 168 -3.60 -9.25 -5.43
C ASN A 168 -2.67 -8.46 -6.38
N SER A 169 -1.37 -8.52 -6.11
CA SER A 169 -0.32 -7.97 -6.97
C SER A 169 -0.35 -8.54 -8.40
N GLY A 170 -0.89 -9.75 -8.59
CA GLY A 170 -1.09 -10.36 -9.90
C GLY A 170 -2.06 -9.63 -10.83
N LEU A 171 -2.85 -8.67 -10.33
CA LEU A 171 -3.67 -7.79 -11.17
C LEU A 171 -2.86 -6.72 -11.91
N SER A 172 -1.57 -6.56 -11.61
CA SER A 172 -0.69 -5.69 -12.38
C SER A 172 -0.40 -6.31 -13.74
N ASP A 173 -0.46 -5.49 -14.79
CA ASP A 173 -0.04 -5.90 -16.13
C ASP A 173 1.49 -6.01 -16.20
N TYR A 174 1.99 -7.24 -16.11
CA TYR A 174 3.40 -7.59 -16.24
C TYR A 174 3.75 -8.04 -17.67
N SER A 175 2.83 -7.95 -18.63
CA SER A 175 3.10 -8.31 -20.01
C SER A 175 4.30 -7.54 -20.57
N PRO A 176 5.03 -8.08 -21.57
CA PRO A 176 6.09 -7.35 -22.27
C PRO A 176 5.60 -6.01 -22.84
N ASP A 177 4.31 -5.92 -23.07
CA ASP A 177 3.61 -4.75 -23.62
C ASP A 177 3.05 -3.80 -22.57
N GLY A 178 2.96 -4.21 -21.31
CA GLY A 178 2.39 -3.45 -20.22
C GLY A 178 3.27 -2.28 -19.74
N PRO A 179 3.76 -2.30 -18.49
CA PRO A 179 4.52 -1.17 -17.93
C PRO A 179 5.79 -0.79 -18.69
N SER A 180 6.40 -1.73 -19.43
CA SER A 180 7.56 -1.45 -20.26
C SER A 180 7.20 -0.66 -21.51
N ARG A 181 6.04 -0.90 -22.13
CA ARG A 181 5.51 -0.06 -23.24
C ARG A 181 5.16 1.33 -22.73
N LEU A 182 4.48 1.44 -21.57
CA LEU A 182 4.24 2.71 -20.90
C LEU A 182 5.54 3.46 -20.61
N ARG A 183 6.61 2.76 -20.24
CA ARG A 183 7.93 3.35 -20.01
C ARG A 183 8.58 3.83 -21.31
N ARG A 184 8.48 3.07 -22.42
CA ARG A 184 8.97 3.45 -23.74
C ARG A 184 8.15 4.59 -24.34
N ALA A 185 6.82 4.50 -24.25
CA ALA A 185 5.92 5.57 -24.68
C ALA A 185 6.18 6.86 -23.90
N LYS A 186 6.35 6.78 -22.57
CA LYS A 186 6.70 7.93 -21.71
C LYS A 186 8.07 8.54 -22.07
N LYS A 187 9.02 7.73 -22.51
CA LYS A 187 10.34 8.20 -22.98
C LYS A 187 10.21 8.85 -24.38
N ALA A 188 9.40 8.27 -25.26
CA ALA A 188 9.12 8.79 -26.60
C ALA A 188 8.25 10.06 -26.57
N THR A 189 7.32 10.14 -25.62
CA THR A 189 6.39 11.28 -25.49
C THR A 189 6.89 12.38 -24.55
N ARG A 190 8.14 12.29 -24.08
CA ARG A 190 8.77 13.30 -23.19
C ARG A 190 8.76 14.70 -23.81
N PHE A 191 8.62 14.79 -25.11
CA PHE A 191 8.64 16.03 -25.90
C PHE A 191 7.22 16.45 -26.36
N LEU A 192 6.16 15.68 -26.03
CA LEU A 192 4.78 16.05 -26.38
C LEU A 192 4.20 17.03 -25.39
N PRO A 193 3.37 18.00 -25.86
CA PRO A 193 2.63 18.89 -24.99
C PRO A 193 1.79 18.10 -23.95
N ARG A 194 1.65 18.65 -22.75
CA ARG A 194 0.97 18.01 -21.61
C ARG A 194 -0.45 17.49 -21.94
N ALA A 195 -1.17 18.17 -22.83
CA ALA A 195 -2.51 17.76 -23.26
C ALA A 195 -2.51 16.46 -24.06
N LEU A 196 -1.54 16.26 -24.95
CA LEU A 196 -1.39 15.01 -25.72
C LEU A 196 -0.89 13.87 -24.84
N HIS A 197 -0.05 14.15 -23.84
CA HIS A 197 0.42 13.16 -22.91
C HIS A 197 -0.74 12.55 -22.07
N ALA A 198 -1.74 13.36 -21.72
CA ALA A 198 -2.94 12.89 -21.01
C ALA A 198 -3.84 12.01 -21.88
N ALA A 199 -3.95 12.30 -23.18
CA ALA A 199 -4.75 11.52 -24.12
C ALA A 199 -4.19 10.10 -24.36
N PHE A 200 -2.86 9.95 -24.41
CA PHE A 200 -2.20 8.65 -24.59
C PHE A 200 -2.32 7.70 -23.39
N PHE A 201 -2.59 8.22 -22.20
CA PHE A 201 -2.68 7.45 -20.96
C PHE A 201 -4.12 7.25 -20.47
N GLN A 202 -5.09 7.57 -21.30
CA GLN A 202 -6.47 7.18 -20.99
C GLN A 202 -6.60 5.64 -21.08
N PRO A 203 -7.24 5.00 -20.09
CA PRO A 203 -7.53 3.57 -20.19
C PRO A 203 -8.35 3.31 -21.45
N PRO A 204 -8.14 2.16 -22.13
CA PRO A 204 -8.98 1.79 -23.26
C PRO A 204 -10.45 1.89 -22.84
N ARG A 205 -11.28 2.46 -23.71
CA ARG A 205 -12.72 2.50 -23.48
C ARG A 205 -13.19 1.07 -23.21
N ALA A 206 -13.94 0.87 -22.13
CA ALA A 206 -14.62 -0.39 -21.91
C ALA A 206 -15.38 -0.72 -23.20
N LEU A 207 -15.07 -1.86 -23.79
CA LEU A 207 -15.93 -2.44 -24.81
C LEU A 207 -17.25 -2.72 -24.10
N GLY A 208 -18.30 -2.04 -24.57
CA GLY A 208 -19.67 -2.25 -24.14
C GLY A 208 -20.15 -3.66 -24.49
#